data_85b35c3985cf5ab3ce7aff86b241f421
#
_entry.id   85b35c3985cf5ab3ce7aff86b241f421
#
_cell.length_a   1.000
_cell.length_b   1.000
_cell.length_c   1.000
_cell.angle_alpha   90.00
_cell.angle_beta   90.00
_cell.angle_gamma   90.00
#
_symmetry.space_group_name_H-M   'P 1'
#
loop_
_entity.id
_entity.type
_entity.pdbx_description
1 polymer ?
#
loop_
_entity_poly.entity_id
_entity_poly.type
_entity_poly.pdbx_seq_one_letter_code
_entity_poly.pdbx_strand_id
1 'polypeptide(L)'
;MTLLLAAVGATVTALLELTVGPYLRIGTAQPHLVLVVGIVVTVAVGLEAGLIWAFVGGLVLDVLAQRPLGSTAFALLLCMGFTAVLGRLFIRLRPVVPILATLLLSLFYSMTLFVAFNALRTPIVVADPVSILLPGVVYDTALAALIGPLAISIHDRRAESERVDW
;
A
#
# COMPACT_ATOMS: atom_id res chain seq x y z
N MET A 1 7.74 -19.13 6.10
CA MET A 1 8.63 -18.04 6.59
C MET A 1 8.28 -16.68 5.96
N THR A 2 8.08 -16.59 4.67
CA THR A 2 7.68 -15.37 3.93
C THR A 2 6.41 -14.69 4.44
N LEU A 3 5.35 -15.45 4.76
CA LEU A 3 4.09 -14.88 5.26
C LEU A 3 4.24 -14.26 6.67
N LEU A 4 5.05 -14.86 7.53
CA LEU A 4 5.34 -14.31 8.85
C LEU A 4 6.16 -13.02 8.75
N LEU A 5 7.13 -12.97 7.83
CA LEU A 5 7.87 -11.75 7.55
C LEU A 5 6.97 -10.65 6.97
N ALA A 6 6.00 -11.01 6.11
CA ALA A 6 5.01 -10.07 5.61
C ALA A 6 4.15 -9.49 6.74
N ALA A 7 3.68 -10.32 7.68
CA ALA A 7 2.88 -9.86 8.82
C ALA A 7 3.67 -8.93 9.75
N VAL A 8 4.91 -9.31 10.10
CA VAL A 8 5.78 -8.46 10.94
C VAL A 8 6.12 -7.15 10.22
N GLY A 9 6.49 -7.22 8.93
CA GLY A 9 6.79 -6.05 8.13
C GLY A 9 5.59 -5.10 8.00
N ALA A 10 4.39 -5.64 7.80
CA ALA A 10 3.15 -4.86 7.76
C ALA A 10 2.89 -4.13 9.09
N THR A 11 3.08 -4.82 10.21
CA THR A 11 2.93 -4.22 11.55
C THR A 11 3.93 -3.08 11.76
N VAL A 12 5.20 -3.31 11.46
CA VAL A 12 6.25 -2.29 11.57
C VAL A 12 5.94 -1.09 10.68
N THR A 13 5.52 -1.33 9.44
CA THR A 13 5.20 -0.25 8.49
C THR A 13 3.96 0.53 8.94
N ALA A 14 2.95 -0.14 9.51
CA ALA A 14 1.79 0.54 10.07
C ALA A 14 2.16 1.44 11.26
N LEU A 15 3.05 0.97 12.14
CA LEU A 15 3.60 1.78 13.23
C LEU A 15 4.39 2.98 12.69
N LEU A 16 5.23 2.79 11.67
CA LEU A 16 5.96 3.87 11.02
C LEU A 16 5.02 4.88 10.37
N GLU A 17 3.96 4.43 9.69
CA GLU A 17 2.97 5.32 9.08
C GLU A 17 2.32 6.24 10.12
N LEU A 18 2.00 5.72 11.30
CA LEU A 18 1.33 6.49 12.36
C LEU A 18 2.31 7.37 13.16
N THR A 19 3.55 6.93 13.34
CA THR A 19 4.54 7.67 14.14
C THR A 19 5.33 8.67 13.30
N VAL A 20 5.78 8.28 12.12
CA VAL A 20 6.64 9.09 11.24
C VAL A 20 5.81 9.83 10.17
N GLY A 21 4.70 9.26 9.72
CA GLY A 21 3.83 9.85 8.70
C GLY A 21 3.44 11.30 8.97
N PRO A 22 3.05 11.70 10.19
CA PRO A 22 2.76 13.10 10.51
C PRO A 22 3.94 14.07 10.30
N TYR A 23 5.17 13.61 10.50
CA TYR A 23 6.39 14.41 10.28
C TYR A 23 6.79 14.49 8.80
N LEU A 24 6.37 13.49 8.00
CA LEU A 24 6.59 13.47 6.55
C LEU A 24 5.49 14.20 5.77
N ARG A 25 4.59 14.87 6.46
CA ARG A 25 3.46 15.56 5.87
C ARG A 25 3.92 16.78 5.07
N ILE A 26 3.52 16.85 3.80
CA ILE A 26 3.76 17.99 2.92
C ILE A 26 2.41 18.66 2.64
N GLY A 27 2.13 19.78 3.30
CA GLY A 27 0.82 20.44 3.23
C GLY A 27 -0.28 19.55 3.82
N THR A 28 -1.26 19.18 3.01
CA THR A 28 -2.34 18.25 3.37
C THR A 28 -2.02 16.79 3.07
N ALA A 29 -0.97 16.52 2.29
CA ALA A 29 -0.59 15.18 1.86
C ALA A 29 0.17 14.43 2.96
N GLN A 30 -0.27 13.21 3.26
CA GLN A 30 0.41 12.28 4.15
C GLN A 30 0.66 10.98 3.39
N PRO A 31 1.85 10.36 3.47
CA PRO A 31 2.15 9.13 2.77
C PRO A 31 1.40 7.94 3.37
N HIS A 32 0.87 7.06 2.51
CA HIS A 32 0.27 5.80 2.88
C HIS A 32 1.30 4.67 2.74
N LEU A 33 2.21 4.57 3.72
CA LEU A 33 3.35 3.62 3.66
C LEU A 33 2.90 2.16 3.55
N VAL A 34 1.85 1.77 4.29
CA VAL A 34 1.33 0.40 4.26
C VAL A 34 0.79 0.05 2.88
N LEU A 35 0.13 0.99 2.20
CA LEU A 35 -0.35 0.81 0.83
C LEU A 35 0.81 0.66 -0.15
N VAL A 36 1.76 1.62 -0.15
CA VAL A 36 2.88 1.64 -1.09
C VAL A 36 3.75 0.39 -0.96
N VAL A 37 4.16 0.07 0.27
CA VAL A 37 5.00 -1.12 0.51
C VAL A 37 4.21 -2.40 0.23
N GLY A 38 2.92 -2.46 0.55
CA GLY A 38 2.06 -3.60 0.24
C GLY A 38 1.96 -3.89 -1.27
N ILE A 39 1.83 -2.84 -2.10
CA ILE A 39 1.84 -2.96 -3.56
C ILE A 39 3.20 -3.54 -4.03
N VAL A 40 4.30 -3.01 -3.50
CA VAL A 40 5.65 -3.50 -3.83
C VAL A 40 5.84 -4.96 -3.41
N VAL A 41 5.41 -5.33 -2.20
CA VAL A 41 5.45 -6.73 -1.71
C VAL A 41 4.61 -7.64 -2.60
N THR A 42 3.42 -7.22 -3.02
CA THR A 42 2.55 -8.00 -3.91
C THR A 42 3.22 -8.27 -5.26
N VAL A 43 3.91 -7.28 -5.82
CA VAL A 43 4.60 -7.43 -7.12
C VAL A 43 5.89 -8.23 -6.99
N ALA A 44 6.67 -8.01 -5.92
CA ALA A 44 7.97 -8.65 -5.73
C ALA A 44 7.85 -10.11 -5.25
N VAL A 45 7.03 -10.33 -4.21
CA VAL A 45 6.94 -11.63 -3.50
C VAL A 45 5.74 -12.45 -3.98
N GLY A 46 4.61 -11.78 -4.24
CA GLY A 46 3.39 -12.41 -4.74
C GLY A 46 2.14 -12.05 -3.94
N LEU A 47 0.99 -12.48 -4.48
CA LEU A 47 -0.34 -12.14 -3.96
C LEU A 47 -0.55 -12.59 -2.50
N GLU A 48 -0.12 -13.80 -2.14
CA GLU A 48 -0.34 -14.32 -0.78
C GLU A 48 0.33 -13.45 0.28
N ALA A 49 1.59 -13.06 0.05
CA ALA A 49 2.30 -12.15 0.95
C ALA A 49 1.64 -10.76 0.99
N GLY A 50 1.17 -10.26 -0.16
CA GLY A 50 0.42 -9.00 -0.25
C GLY A 50 -0.90 -9.03 0.51
N LEU A 51 -1.66 -10.12 0.45
CA LEU A 51 -2.93 -10.27 1.18
C LEU A 51 -2.70 -10.32 2.70
N ILE A 52 -1.70 -11.05 3.17
CA ILE A 52 -1.32 -11.07 4.60
C ILE A 52 -0.89 -9.66 5.04
N TRP A 53 -0.08 -8.99 4.21
CA TRP A 53 0.34 -7.61 4.45
C TRP A 53 -0.86 -6.67 4.59
N ALA A 54 -1.80 -6.71 3.65
CA ALA A 54 -2.99 -5.88 3.64
C ALA A 54 -3.90 -6.11 4.85
N PHE A 55 -4.11 -7.38 5.18
CA PHE A 55 -4.97 -7.76 6.30
C PHE A 55 -4.37 -7.34 7.64
N VAL A 56 -3.13 -7.72 7.91
CA VAL A 56 -2.46 -7.41 9.19
C VAL A 56 -2.21 -5.91 9.31
N GLY A 57 -1.60 -5.29 8.28
CA GLY A 57 -1.30 -3.86 8.29
C GLY A 57 -2.55 -2.99 8.37
N GLY A 58 -3.60 -3.38 7.65
CA GLY A 58 -4.89 -2.69 7.69
C GLY A 58 -5.58 -2.78 9.05
N LEU A 59 -5.60 -3.95 9.69
CA LEU A 59 -6.15 -4.10 11.03
C LEU A 59 -5.36 -3.32 12.07
N VAL A 60 -4.04 -3.33 11.99
CA VAL A 60 -3.18 -2.54 12.89
C VAL A 60 -3.47 -1.04 12.72
N LEU A 61 -3.60 -0.56 11.48
CA LEU A 61 -3.98 0.84 11.22
C LEU A 61 -5.36 1.16 11.77
N ASP A 62 -6.36 0.29 11.56
CA ASP A 62 -7.72 0.54 12.05
C ASP A 62 -7.75 0.63 13.58
N VAL A 63 -7.06 -0.26 14.28
CA VAL A 63 -7.00 -0.26 15.75
C VAL A 63 -6.27 0.96 16.28
N LEU A 64 -5.07 1.24 15.76
CA LEU A 64 -4.22 2.31 16.30
C LEU A 64 -4.71 3.71 15.90
N ALA A 65 -5.26 3.88 14.71
CA ALA A 65 -5.83 5.14 14.25
C ALA A 65 -7.30 5.34 14.66
N GLN A 66 -7.86 4.41 15.48
CA GLN A 66 -9.26 4.44 15.94
C GLN A 66 -10.26 4.57 14.78
N ARG A 67 -9.97 3.88 13.67
CA ARG A 67 -10.84 3.81 12.50
C ARG A 67 -11.89 2.70 12.67
N PRO A 68 -12.97 2.69 11.87
CA PRO A 68 -13.87 1.55 11.85
C PRO A 68 -13.12 0.27 11.51
N LEU A 69 -13.19 -0.75 12.38
CA LEU A 69 -12.46 -2.01 12.23
C LEU A 69 -12.78 -2.66 10.86
N GLY A 70 -11.74 -3.01 10.14
CA GLY A 70 -11.83 -3.67 8.84
C GLY A 70 -11.92 -2.71 7.65
N SER A 71 -12.15 -1.41 7.85
CA SER A 71 -12.27 -0.44 6.74
C SER A 71 -10.98 -0.31 5.93
N THR A 72 -9.86 -0.11 6.63
CA THR A 72 -8.54 -0.03 5.99
C THR A 72 -8.08 -1.39 5.47
N ALA A 73 -8.30 -2.46 6.26
CA ALA A 73 -7.96 -3.81 5.84
C ALA A 73 -8.70 -4.21 4.55
N PHE A 74 -10.00 -3.94 4.46
CA PHE A 74 -10.80 -4.22 3.27
C PHE A 74 -10.30 -3.43 2.05
N ALA A 75 -10.07 -2.13 2.19
CA ALA A 75 -9.55 -1.28 1.11
C ALA A 75 -8.19 -1.79 0.62
N LEU A 76 -7.27 -2.14 1.54
CA LEU A 76 -5.96 -2.67 1.18
C LEU A 76 -6.05 -4.05 0.50
N LEU A 77 -6.92 -4.95 0.96
CA LEU A 77 -7.13 -6.25 0.33
C LEU A 77 -7.57 -6.11 -1.12
N LEU A 78 -8.51 -5.20 -1.40
CA LEU A 78 -8.92 -4.89 -2.77
C LEU A 78 -7.75 -4.36 -3.59
N CYS A 79 -6.96 -3.41 -3.04
CA CYS A 79 -5.79 -2.87 -3.72
C CYS A 79 -4.76 -3.95 -4.04
N MET A 80 -4.46 -4.90 -3.12
CA MET A 80 -3.52 -5.99 -3.38
C MET A 80 -4.05 -6.95 -4.45
N GLY A 81 -5.36 -7.24 -4.43
CA GLY A 81 -6.02 -8.03 -5.49
C GLY A 81 -5.86 -7.39 -6.87
N PHE A 82 -6.17 -6.09 -6.99
CA PHE A 82 -5.98 -5.36 -8.25
C PHE A 82 -4.51 -5.28 -8.67
N THR A 83 -3.59 -5.08 -7.72
CA THR A 83 -2.15 -5.08 -7.99
C THR A 83 -1.69 -6.40 -8.60
N ALA A 84 -2.16 -7.52 -8.09
CA ALA A 84 -1.82 -8.84 -8.62
C ALA A 84 -2.35 -9.05 -10.05
N VAL A 85 -3.53 -8.54 -10.36
CA VAL A 85 -4.08 -8.57 -11.73
C VAL A 85 -3.23 -7.70 -12.66
N LEU A 86 -2.90 -6.47 -12.26
CA LEU A 86 -2.02 -5.58 -13.02
C LEU A 86 -0.63 -6.20 -13.25
N GLY A 87 -0.06 -6.83 -12.22
CA GLY A 87 1.24 -7.50 -12.31
C GLY A 87 1.23 -8.65 -13.33
N ARG A 88 0.11 -9.38 -13.47
CA ARG A 88 -0.05 -10.44 -14.47
C ARG A 88 -0.22 -9.89 -15.89
N LEU A 89 -0.94 -8.79 -16.05
CA LEU A 89 -1.16 -8.16 -17.34
C LEU A 89 0.12 -7.51 -17.90
N PHE A 90 0.96 -6.95 -17.03
CA PHE A 90 2.14 -6.16 -17.40
C PHE A 90 3.46 -6.84 -16.97
N ILE A 91 3.58 -8.15 -17.18
CA ILE A 91 4.79 -8.93 -16.78
C ILE A 91 6.09 -8.32 -17.32
N ARG A 92 6.09 -7.79 -18.56
CA ARG A 92 7.27 -7.17 -19.18
C ARG A 92 7.66 -5.82 -18.54
N LEU A 93 6.74 -5.17 -17.86
CA LEU A 93 6.92 -3.87 -17.21
C LEU A 93 6.96 -3.98 -15.68
N ARG A 94 7.36 -5.15 -15.18
CA ARG A 94 7.35 -5.45 -13.73
C ARG A 94 7.90 -4.34 -12.83
N PRO A 95 9.03 -3.65 -13.15
CA PRO A 95 9.53 -2.56 -12.31
C PRO A 95 8.66 -1.29 -12.35
N VAL A 96 7.81 -1.12 -13.39
CA VAL A 96 6.93 0.04 -13.56
C VAL A 96 5.54 -0.23 -12.94
N VAL A 97 5.17 -1.50 -12.77
CA VAL A 97 3.86 -1.90 -12.22
C VAL A 97 3.57 -1.26 -10.86
N PRO A 98 4.49 -1.21 -9.88
CA PRO A 98 4.22 -0.56 -8.59
C PRO A 98 3.86 0.92 -8.74
N ILE A 99 4.49 1.63 -9.68
CA ILE A 99 4.25 3.07 -9.90
C ILE A 99 2.83 3.27 -10.44
N LEU A 100 2.47 2.56 -11.51
CA LEU A 100 1.14 2.64 -12.12
C LEU A 100 0.04 2.15 -11.16
N ALA A 101 0.31 1.03 -10.47
CA ALA A 101 -0.61 0.50 -9.49
C ALA A 101 -0.83 1.49 -8.34
N THR A 102 0.23 2.09 -7.79
CA THR A 102 0.10 3.07 -6.71
C THR A 102 -0.67 4.30 -7.17
N LEU A 103 -0.41 4.82 -8.37
CA LEU A 103 -1.13 5.97 -8.91
C LEU A 103 -2.65 5.74 -8.93
N LEU A 104 -3.07 4.58 -9.44
CA LEU A 104 -4.50 4.23 -9.56
C LEU A 104 -5.11 3.84 -8.21
N LEU A 105 -4.39 3.01 -7.46
CA LEU A 105 -4.93 2.40 -6.24
C LEU A 105 -4.85 3.30 -5.02
N SER A 106 -3.94 4.29 -4.98
CA SER A 106 -3.92 5.30 -3.92
C SER A 106 -5.17 6.17 -3.97
N LEU A 107 -5.61 6.56 -5.17
CA LEU A 107 -6.88 7.26 -5.32
C LEU A 107 -8.07 6.37 -4.92
N PHE A 108 -8.09 5.12 -5.39
CA PHE A 108 -9.15 4.16 -5.05
C PHE A 108 -9.19 3.89 -3.54
N TYR A 109 -8.05 3.67 -2.91
CA TYR A 109 -7.92 3.48 -1.47
C TYR A 109 -8.46 4.67 -0.68
N SER A 110 -8.03 5.87 -1.04
CA SER A 110 -8.45 7.11 -0.37
C SER A 110 -9.95 7.35 -0.53
N MET A 111 -10.52 7.08 -1.72
CA MET A 111 -11.96 7.16 -1.97
C MET A 111 -12.73 6.11 -1.18
N THR A 112 -12.23 4.87 -1.09
CA THR A 112 -12.87 3.80 -0.31
C THR A 112 -12.92 4.18 1.18
N LEU A 113 -11.83 4.70 1.73
CA LEU A 113 -11.80 5.19 3.10
C LEU A 113 -12.74 6.38 3.29
N PHE A 114 -12.77 7.34 2.38
CA PHE A 114 -13.67 8.48 2.44
C PHE A 114 -15.14 8.03 2.49
N VAL A 115 -15.54 7.10 1.62
CA VAL A 115 -16.90 6.53 1.61
C VAL A 115 -17.19 5.78 2.91
N ALA A 116 -16.25 4.94 3.38
CA ALA A 116 -16.42 4.20 4.62
C ALA A 116 -16.59 5.12 5.84
N PHE A 117 -15.81 6.19 5.92
CA PHE A 117 -15.93 7.18 6.99
C PHE A 117 -17.26 7.93 6.93
N ASN A 118 -17.71 8.34 5.74
CA ASN A 118 -18.99 9.02 5.59
C ASN A 118 -20.20 8.12 5.92
N ALA A 119 -20.07 6.81 5.64
CA ALA A 119 -21.15 5.84 5.95
C ALA A 119 -21.23 5.47 7.44
N LEU A 120 -20.09 5.44 8.14
CA LEU A 120 -19.98 4.93 9.50
C LEU A 120 -19.85 6.02 10.59
N ARG A 121 -19.54 7.24 10.20
CA ARG A 121 -19.42 8.42 11.07
C ARG A 121 -20.28 9.57 10.55
N THR A 122 -20.31 10.69 11.31
CA THR A 122 -20.99 11.92 10.86
C THR A 122 -20.43 12.38 9.52
N PRO A 123 -21.29 12.69 8.54
CA PRO A 123 -20.85 13.10 7.22
C PRO A 123 -19.92 14.31 7.30
N ILE A 124 -18.71 14.16 6.77
CA ILE A 124 -17.79 15.29 6.60
C ILE A 124 -18.22 15.98 5.31
N VAL A 125 -18.80 17.17 5.42
CA VAL A 125 -19.15 17.98 4.25
C VAL A 125 -17.86 18.55 3.65
N VAL A 126 -17.27 17.80 2.72
CA VAL A 126 -16.12 18.25 1.94
C VAL A 126 -16.63 18.67 0.56
N ALA A 127 -16.45 19.94 0.22
CA ALA A 127 -16.95 20.49 -1.04
C ALA A 127 -16.24 19.87 -2.27
N ASP A 128 -14.97 19.50 -2.13
CA ASP A 128 -14.19 18.84 -3.19
C ASP A 128 -13.22 17.80 -2.61
N PRO A 129 -13.63 16.51 -2.54
CA PRO A 129 -12.76 15.45 -2.02
C PRO A 129 -11.50 15.23 -2.87
N VAL A 130 -11.60 15.45 -4.18
CA VAL A 130 -10.49 15.14 -5.10
C VAL A 130 -9.31 16.07 -4.86
N SER A 131 -9.53 17.34 -4.65
CA SER A 131 -8.45 18.31 -4.39
C SER A 131 -7.67 18.02 -3.11
N ILE A 132 -8.31 17.38 -2.13
CA ILE A 132 -7.68 17.00 -0.86
C ILE A 132 -6.90 15.69 -1.03
N LEU A 133 -7.38 14.75 -1.85
CA LEU A 133 -6.78 13.45 -2.03
C LEU A 133 -5.63 13.42 -3.04
N LEU A 134 -5.69 14.27 -4.09
CA LEU A 134 -4.69 14.32 -5.16
C LEU A 134 -3.24 14.50 -4.67
N PRO A 135 -2.93 15.41 -3.74
CA PRO A 135 -1.56 15.55 -3.24
C PRO A 135 -1.01 14.28 -2.59
N GLY A 136 -1.88 13.51 -1.88
CA GLY A 136 -1.53 12.22 -1.30
C GLY A 136 -1.20 11.18 -2.37
N VAL A 137 -2.00 11.11 -3.43
CA VAL A 137 -1.77 10.19 -4.56
C VAL A 137 -0.43 10.46 -5.25
N VAL A 138 -0.09 11.73 -5.48
CA VAL A 138 1.19 12.13 -6.07
C VAL A 138 2.35 11.72 -5.16
N TYR A 139 2.19 11.92 -3.85
CA TYR A 139 3.21 11.56 -2.87
C TYR A 139 3.44 10.05 -2.81
N ASP A 140 2.36 9.26 -2.71
CA ASP A 140 2.44 7.79 -2.72
C ASP A 140 3.09 7.27 -4.00
N THR A 141 2.75 7.86 -5.15
CA THR A 141 3.32 7.49 -6.45
C THR A 141 4.82 7.81 -6.52
N ALA A 142 5.24 8.96 -5.98
CA ALA A 142 6.66 9.32 -5.91
C ALA A 142 7.43 8.34 -5.01
N LEU A 143 6.87 7.95 -3.87
CA LEU A 143 7.44 6.92 -3.01
C LEU A 143 7.52 5.55 -3.70
N ALA A 144 6.48 5.15 -4.42
CA ALA A 144 6.46 3.91 -5.18
C ALA A 144 7.53 3.91 -6.29
N ALA A 145 7.75 5.05 -6.96
CA ALA A 145 8.78 5.22 -7.97
C ALA A 145 10.19 5.07 -7.40
N LEU A 146 10.39 5.50 -6.15
CA LEU A 146 11.68 5.40 -5.47
C LEU A 146 11.92 3.98 -4.93
N ILE A 147 10.94 3.40 -4.24
CA ILE A 147 11.09 2.15 -3.48
C ILE A 147 10.84 0.93 -4.38
N GLY A 148 9.89 1.02 -5.33
CA GLY A 148 9.41 -0.11 -6.13
C GLY A 148 10.51 -0.78 -6.95
N PRO A 149 11.18 -0.08 -7.86
CA PRO A 149 12.25 -0.66 -8.69
C PRO A 149 13.41 -1.21 -7.85
N LEU A 150 13.76 -0.51 -6.76
CA LEU A 150 14.83 -0.93 -5.85
C LEU A 150 14.49 -2.25 -5.16
N ALA A 151 13.31 -2.35 -4.58
CA ALA A 151 12.87 -3.55 -3.87
C ALA A 151 12.75 -4.77 -4.80
N ILE A 152 12.21 -4.58 -6.01
CA ILE A 152 12.11 -5.63 -7.02
C ILE A 152 13.50 -6.11 -7.45
N SER A 153 14.43 -5.18 -7.72
CA SER A 153 15.79 -5.53 -8.14
C SER A 153 16.54 -6.31 -7.05
N ILE A 154 16.37 -5.95 -5.78
CA ILE A 154 16.98 -6.68 -4.65
C ILE A 154 16.37 -8.08 -4.53
N HIS A 155 15.04 -8.19 -4.66
CA HIS A 155 14.35 -9.47 -4.58
C HIS A 155 14.79 -10.43 -5.70
N ASP A 156 14.83 -9.94 -6.94
CA ASP A 156 15.21 -10.73 -8.11
C ASP A 156 16.67 -11.20 -8.01
N ARG A 157 17.59 -10.35 -7.55
CA ARG A 157 19.01 -10.74 -7.32
C ARG A 157 19.14 -11.85 -6.26
N ARG A 158 18.36 -11.81 -5.17
CA ARG A 158 18.37 -12.86 -4.16
C ARG A 158 17.82 -14.17 -4.69
N ALA A 159 16.75 -14.13 -5.48
CA ALA A 159 16.17 -15.31 -6.10
C ALA A 159 17.11 -15.96 -7.13
N GLU A 160 17.96 -15.17 -7.80
CA GLU A 160 19.01 -15.69 -8.70
C GLU A 160 20.14 -16.36 -7.92
N SER A 161 20.60 -15.77 -6.81
CA SER A 161 21.69 -16.36 -6.02
C SER A 161 21.30 -17.72 -5.42
N GLU A 162 20.06 -17.87 -4.96
CA GLU A 162 19.57 -19.16 -4.44
C GLU A 162 19.44 -20.27 -5.50
N ARG A 163 19.38 -19.90 -6.80
CA ARG A 163 19.33 -20.88 -7.91
C ARG A 163 20.69 -21.39 -8.37
N VAL A 164 21.76 -20.69 -8.04
CA VAL A 164 23.13 -21.05 -8.46
C VAL A 164 23.78 -22.06 -7.51
N ASP A 165 23.23 -22.26 -6.31
CA ASP A 165 23.78 -23.17 -5.29
C ASP A 165 23.31 -24.64 -5.44
N TRP A 166 22.78 -25.03 -6.63
CA TRP A 166 22.42 -26.38 -7.03
C TRP A 166 23.20 -26.78 -8.33
#